data_95304b2c538aaa7a8903996590eafc50
#
_entry.id   95304b2c538aaa7a8903996590eafc50
#
_cell.length_a   1.000
_cell.length_b   1.000
_cell.length_c   1.000
_cell.angle_alpha   90.00
_cell.angle_beta   90.00
_cell.angle_gamma   90.00
#
_symmetry.space_group_name_H-M   'P 1'
#
loop_
_entity.id
_entity.type
_entity.pdbx_description
1 polymer ?
#
loop_
_entity_poly.entity_id
_entity_poly.type
_entity_poly.pdbx_seq_one_letter_code
_entity_poly.pdbx_strand_id
1 'polypeptide(L)'
;MKKILVTGCNGQLGREINRIYQGSSEYEIFNTDVACDHATKLDITNIDQVLELAREVKPYAIINCAAHTGVDACETDQDNAYRINAIGPRNLSIAATETGAKMVHISTDYVFAGNAKKPYVEFDRPDPQGMYGATKLAGEQFVQQFAKDFFIIRTAWLYGDGKNFVKTMLRLSETNDEVRVVGDQFGTPTSTAELAKAIRVLLPTENYGLFHGTCEGSCNWADFAKEIFRLAGKDTKVKDITTAEYPTPAVRPAYSVLENYMFKLTTDFQFAQWQDAAAEYVKGLGL
;
A
#
# COMPACT_ATOMS: atom_id res chain seq x y z
N MET A 1 15.80 -4.36 -22.32
CA MET A 1 15.34 -3.91 -20.98
C MET A 1 14.33 -4.92 -20.46
N LYS A 2 14.33 -5.17 -19.15
CA LYS A 2 13.32 -6.00 -18.48
C LYS A 2 12.03 -5.19 -18.36
N LYS A 3 10.91 -5.71 -18.84
CA LYS A 3 9.61 -5.01 -18.77
C LYS A 3 8.96 -5.24 -17.41
N ILE A 4 8.46 -4.19 -16.79
CA ILE A 4 7.65 -4.25 -15.57
C ILE A 4 6.23 -3.84 -15.93
N LEU A 5 5.27 -4.73 -15.80
CA LEU A 5 3.85 -4.43 -15.94
C LEU A 5 3.34 -3.87 -14.60
N VAL A 6 2.86 -2.62 -14.59
CA VAL A 6 2.32 -1.96 -13.40
C VAL A 6 0.81 -1.82 -13.55
N THR A 7 0.04 -2.40 -12.63
CA THR A 7 -1.42 -2.20 -12.55
C THR A 7 -1.77 -1.12 -11.54
N GLY A 8 -2.84 -0.35 -11.78
CA GLY A 8 -3.18 0.77 -10.92
C GLY A 8 -2.11 1.88 -10.97
N CYS A 9 -1.52 2.11 -12.14
CA CYS A 9 -0.42 3.05 -12.34
C CYS A 9 -0.76 4.50 -11.97
N ASN A 10 -2.04 4.86 -12.00
CA ASN A 10 -2.51 6.20 -11.63
C ASN A 10 -2.79 6.37 -10.12
N GLY A 11 -2.69 5.30 -9.33
CA GLY A 11 -2.75 5.32 -7.87
C GLY A 11 -1.48 5.91 -7.23
N GLN A 12 -1.51 6.16 -5.93
CA GLN A 12 -0.40 6.76 -5.19
C GLN A 12 0.92 5.99 -5.37
N LEU A 13 0.90 4.66 -5.17
CA LEU A 13 2.09 3.83 -5.33
C LEU A 13 2.46 3.64 -6.80
N GLY A 14 1.49 3.46 -7.70
CA GLY A 14 1.76 3.29 -9.13
C GLY A 14 2.52 4.48 -9.73
N ARG A 15 2.15 5.71 -9.36
CA ARG A 15 2.88 6.93 -9.75
C ARG A 15 4.31 6.93 -9.19
N GLU A 16 4.48 6.50 -7.95
CA GLU A 16 5.80 6.45 -7.33
C GLU A 16 6.69 5.36 -7.97
N ILE A 17 6.13 4.20 -8.34
CA ILE A 17 6.85 3.17 -9.12
C ILE A 17 7.32 3.76 -10.45
N ASN A 18 6.49 4.52 -11.16
CA ASN A 18 6.91 5.21 -12.37
C ASN A 18 8.08 6.16 -12.11
N ARG A 19 8.00 6.95 -11.04
CA ARG A 19 9.04 7.92 -10.68
C ARG A 19 10.39 7.25 -10.36
N ILE A 20 10.39 6.16 -9.58
CA ILE A 20 11.63 5.51 -9.15
C ILE A 20 12.35 4.76 -10.28
N TYR A 21 11.61 4.35 -11.31
CA TYR A 21 12.17 3.68 -12.49
C TYR A 21 12.38 4.62 -13.68
N GLN A 22 12.02 5.91 -13.56
CA GLN A 22 12.22 6.89 -14.62
C GLN A 22 13.70 7.00 -15.00
N GLY A 23 14.00 6.89 -16.30
CA GLY A 23 15.37 6.95 -16.82
C GLY A 23 16.21 5.68 -16.53
N SER A 24 15.60 4.60 -16.07
CA SER A 24 16.30 3.34 -15.88
C SER A 24 16.79 2.77 -17.21
N SER A 25 18.04 2.35 -17.28
CA SER A 25 18.60 1.62 -18.44
C SER A 25 18.31 0.13 -18.39
N GLU A 26 17.88 -0.41 -17.25
CA GLU A 26 17.64 -1.84 -17.04
C GLU A 26 16.15 -2.20 -17.20
N TYR A 27 15.25 -1.32 -16.74
CA TYR A 27 13.81 -1.59 -16.66
C TYR A 27 13.02 -0.62 -17.55
N GLU A 28 11.98 -1.16 -18.19
CA GLU A 28 10.96 -0.44 -18.95
C GLU A 28 9.60 -0.64 -18.27
N ILE A 29 8.90 0.44 -17.95
CA ILE A 29 7.59 0.38 -17.30
C ILE A 29 6.49 0.30 -18.36
N PHE A 30 5.62 -0.70 -18.24
CA PHE A 30 4.40 -0.84 -19.00
C PHE A 30 3.21 -0.57 -18.08
N ASN A 31 2.58 0.57 -18.27
CA ASN A 31 1.52 1.07 -17.39
C ASN A 31 0.14 0.57 -17.78
N THR A 32 -0.62 0.12 -16.78
CA THR A 32 -2.04 -0.24 -16.94
C THR A 32 -2.91 0.33 -15.82
N ASP A 33 -4.15 0.68 -16.18
CA ASP A 33 -5.17 1.14 -15.24
C ASP A 33 -6.57 0.93 -15.85
N VAL A 34 -7.62 0.92 -15.02
CA VAL A 34 -9.02 0.83 -15.53
C VAL A 34 -9.53 2.17 -16.04
N ALA A 35 -8.99 3.29 -15.57
CA ALA A 35 -9.52 4.63 -15.74
C ALA A 35 -8.43 5.70 -15.98
N CYS A 36 -7.40 5.39 -16.74
CA CYS A 36 -6.32 6.32 -17.02
C CYS A 36 -6.09 6.44 -18.54
N ASP A 37 -6.22 7.65 -19.09
CA ASP A 37 -6.07 7.90 -20.52
C ASP A 37 -4.61 7.79 -21.03
N HIS A 38 -3.64 7.78 -20.11
CA HIS A 38 -2.21 7.71 -20.42
C HIS A 38 -1.61 6.30 -20.20
N ALA A 39 -2.46 5.29 -20.02
CA ALA A 39 -2.05 3.92 -19.77
C ALA A 39 -2.91 2.94 -20.59
N THR A 40 -2.40 1.74 -20.82
CA THR A 40 -3.21 0.68 -21.42
C THR A 40 -4.35 0.32 -20.47
N LYS A 41 -5.59 0.35 -20.99
CA LYS A 41 -6.76 0.00 -20.19
C LYS A 41 -6.72 -1.48 -19.84
N LEU A 42 -6.77 -1.80 -18.55
CA LEU A 42 -6.79 -3.17 -18.05
C LEU A 42 -7.71 -3.26 -16.84
N ASP A 43 -8.72 -4.11 -16.94
CA ASP A 43 -9.50 -4.58 -15.80
C ASP A 43 -8.87 -5.88 -15.27
N ILE A 44 -8.22 -5.81 -14.11
CA ILE A 44 -7.56 -6.98 -13.49
C ILE A 44 -8.55 -8.08 -13.09
N THR A 45 -9.85 -7.78 -13.00
CA THR A 45 -10.89 -8.77 -12.71
C THR A 45 -11.26 -9.63 -13.93
N ASN A 46 -10.89 -9.20 -15.13
CA ASN A 46 -11.10 -9.91 -16.38
C ASN A 46 -9.86 -10.75 -16.72
N ILE A 47 -9.95 -12.07 -16.52
CA ILE A 47 -8.82 -13.00 -16.72
C ILE A 47 -8.33 -13.02 -18.17
N ASP A 48 -9.22 -12.91 -19.16
CA ASP A 48 -8.84 -12.98 -20.57
C ASP A 48 -8.01 -11.76 -20.97
N GLN A 49 -8.42 -10.54 -20.55
CA GLN A 49 -7.64 -9.32 -20.77
C GLN A 49 -6.27 -9.39 -20.10
N VAL A 50 -6.20 -9.92 -18.88
CA VAL A 50 -4.95 -10.05 -18.12
C VAL A 50 -3.99 -11.01 -18.84
N LEU A 51 -4.48 -12.17 -19.26
CA LEU A 51 -3.66 -13.18 -19.96
C LEU A 51 -3.20 -12.70 -21.34
N GLU A 52 -4.09 -12.11 -22.12
CA GLU A 52 -3.77 -11.56 -23.45
C GLU A 52 -2.64 -10.52 -23.35
N LEU A 53 -2.81 -9.55 -22.45
CA LEU A 53 -1.82 -8.48 -22.26
C LEU A 53 -0.48 -9.03 -21.73
N ALA A 54 -0.51 -9.95 -20.78
CA ALA A 54 0.71 -10.53 -20.23
C ALA A 54 1.51 -11.31 -21.29
N ARG A 55 0.81 -12.05 -22.19
CA ARG A 55 1.42 -12.77 -23.31
C ARG A 55 2.05 -11.84 -24.34
N GLU A 56 1.40 -10.69 -24.59
CA GLU A 56 1.92 -9.65 -25.50
C GLU A 56 3.15 -8.96 -24.91
N VAL A 57 3.05 -8.46 -23.66
CA VAL A 57 4.10 -7.68 -22.99
C VAL A 57 5.29 -8.55 -22.61
N LYS A 58 5.05 -9.81 -22.20
CA LYS A 58 6.05 -10.75 -21.64
C LYS A 58 6.86 -10.10 -20.53
N PRO A 59 6.22 -9.69 -19.43
CA PRO A 59 6.87 -8.93 -18.39
C PRO A 59 7.90 -9.78 -17.62
N TYR A 60 8.97 -9.13 -17.16
CA TYR A 60 9.89 -9.68 -16.16
C TYR A 60 9.21 -9.73 -14.78
N ALA A 61 8.37 -8.73 -14.50
CA ALA A 61 7.61 -8.66 -13.27
C ALA A 61 6.26 -7.96 -13.48
N ILE A 62 5.27 -8.34 -12.67
CA ILE A 62 3.97 -7.66 -12.55
C ILE A 62 3.93 -7.04 -11.16
N ILE A 63 3.82 -5.69 -11.08
CA ILE A 63 3.65 -4.96 -9.82
C ILE A 63 2.18 -4.56 -9.72
N ASN A 64 1.44 -5.21 -8.83
CA ASN A 64 0.03 -4.93 -8.61
C ASN A 64 -0.16 -3.83 -7.54
N CYS A 65 -0.38 -2.60 -8.03
CA CYS A 65 -0.78 -1.46 -7.21
C CYS A 65 -2.31 -1.23 -7.25
N ALA A 66 -3.05 -1.97 -8.08
CA ALA A 66 -4.50 -1.85 -8.16
C ALA A 66 -5.18 -2.52 -6.96
N ALA A 67 -6.10 -1.79 -6.31
CA ALA A 67 -6.90 -2.30 -5.20
C ALA A 67 -8.15 -1.42 -4.98
N HIS A 68 -9.18 -2.01 -4.41
CA HIS A 68 -10.28 -1.28 -3.79
C HIS A 68 -9.85 -0.88 -2.37
N THR A 69 -9.43 0.39 -2.19
CA THR A 69 -8.86 0.89 -0.93
C THR A 69 -9.88 1.67 -0.07
N GLY A 70 -11.11 1.79 -0.51
CA GLY A 70 -12.19 2.42 0.26
C GLY A 70 -12.64 1.51 1.41
N VAL A 71 -11.95 1.56 2.55
CA VAL A 71 -12.14 0.64 3.68
C VAL A 71 -13.60 0.56 4.11
N ASP A 72 -14.28 1.72 4.26
CA ASP A 72 -15.70 1.77 4.62
C ASP A 72 -16.62 1.30 3.48
N ALA A 73 -16.28 1.60 2.24
CA ALA A 73 -17.03 1.16 1.07
C ALA A 73 -16.97 -0.36 0.89
N CYS A 74 -15.88 -1.02 1.27
CA CYS A 74 -15.78 -2.48 1.23
C CYS A 74 -16.83 -3.18 2.11
N GLU A 75 -17.30 -2.55 3.20
CA GLU A 75 -18.34 -3.13 4.06
C GLU A 75 -19.70 -3.23 3.35
N THR A 76 -19.99 -2.31 2.44
CA THR A 76 -21.27 -2.23 1.72
C THR A 76 -21.21 -2.78 0.30
N ASP A 77 -20.03 -2.82 -0.34
CA ASP A 77 -19.80 -3.32 -1.70
C ASP A 77 -18.83 -4.50 -1.69
N GLN A 78 -19.20 -5.54 -0.94
CA GLN A 78 -18.35 -6.70 -0.65
C GLN A 78 -17.94 -7.47 -1.91
N ASP A 79 -18.88 -7.71 -2.82
CA ASP A 79 -18.62 -8.47 -4.05
C ASP A 79 -17.57 -7.77 -4.92
N ASN A 80 -17.67 -6.46 -5.08
CA ASN A 80 -16.70 -5.68 -5.83
C ASN A 80 -15.34 -5.64 -5.13
N ALA A 81 -15.35 -5.54 -3.78
CA ALA A 81 -14.12 -5.63 -3.00
C ALA A 81 -13.41 -6.98 -3.21
N TYR A 82 -14.14 -8.11 -3.19
CA TYR A 82 -13.57 -9.43 -3.52
C TYR A 82 -13.08 -9.52 -4.96
N ARG A 83 -13.84 -9.01 -5.94
CA ARG A 83 -13.42 -9.02 -7.34
C ARG A 83 -12.08 -8.30 -7.53
N ILE A 84 -11.95 -7.10 -6.98
CA ILE A 84 -10.75 -6.28 -7.17
C ILE A 84 -9.60 -6.78 -6.28
N ASN A 85 -9.84 -7.01 -4.98
CA ASN A 85 -8.78 -7.29 -4.00
C ASN A 85 -8.36 -8.76 -3.94
N ALA A 86 -9.19 -9.69 -4.44
CA ALA A 86 -8.88 -11.14 -4.43
C ALA A 86 -8.81 -11.73 -5.83
N ILE A 87 -9.85 -11.61 -6.67
CA ILE A 87 -9.87 -12.20 -8.02
C ILE A 87 -8.85 -11.48 -8.93
N GLY A 88 -8.70 -10.16 -8.84
CA GLY A 88 -7.68 -9.42 -9.58
C GLY A 88 -6.26 -9.95 -9.33
N PRO A 89 -5.77 -10.01 -8.09
CA PRO A 89 -4.47 -10.63 -7.76
C PRO A 89 -4.35 -12.09 -8.19
N ARG A 90 -5.43 -12.90 -8.09
CA ARG A 90 -5.45 -14.26 -8.62
C ARG A 90 -5.16 -14.29 -10.11
N ASN A 91 -5.84 -13.48 -10.90
CA ASN A 91 -5.69 -13.43 -12.35
C ASN A 91 -4.27 -12.99 -12.75
N LEU A 92 -3.73 -11.97 -12.08
CA LEU A 92 -2.36 -11.49 -12.27
C LEU A 92 -1.33 -12.57 -11.92
N SER A 93 -1.58 -13.36 -10.86
CA SER A 93 -0.69 -14.46 -10.43
C SER A 93 -0.66 -15.60 -11.44
N ILE A 94 -1.82 -15.97 -12.02
CA ILE A 94 -1.90 -16.95 -13.10
C ILE A 94 -1.09 -16.46 -14.31
N ALA A 95 -1.27 -15.20 -14.72
CA ALA A 95 -0.55 -14.60 -15.82
C ALA A 95 0.96 -14.49 -15.57
N ALA A 96 1.35 -14.15 -14.33
CA ALA A 96 2.76 -14.11 -13.94
C ALA A 96 3.41 -15.49 -14.07
N THR A 97 2.75 -16.55 -13.59
CA THR A 97 3.25 -17.93 -13.69
C THR A 97 3.32 -18.39 -15.13
N GLU A 98 2.31 -18.09 -15.96
CA GLU A 98 2.29 -18.48 -17.38
C GLU A 98 3.43 -17.82 -18.17
N THR A 99 3.75 -16.57 -17.87
CA THR A 99 4.78 -15.79 -18.58
C THR A 99 6.18 -15.89 -17.95
N GLY A 100 6.31 -16.56 -16.79
CA GLY A 100 7.56 -16.62 -16.02
C GLY A 100 7.92 -15.30 -15.35
N ALA A 101 6.94 -14.42 -15.12
CA ALA A 101 7.14 -13.16 -14.45
C ALA A 101 7.10 -13.30 -12.92
N LYS A 102 7.82 -12.44 -12.22
CA LYS A 102 7.69 -12.28 -10.77
C LYS A 102 6.40 -11.50 -10.45
N MET A 103 5.66 -11.90 -9.42
CA MET A 103 4.47 -11.21 -8.94
C MET A 103 4.80 -10.37 -7.70
N VAL A 104 4.58 -9.05 -7.73
CA VAL A 104 4.65 -8.18 -6.56
C VAL A 104 3.23 -7.74 -6.22
N HIS A 105 2.74 -8.09 -5.03
CA HIS A 105 1.39 -7.75 -4.57
C HIS A 105 1.43 -6.93 -3.29
N ILE A 106 0.71 -5.80 -3.29
CA ILE A 106 0.61 -4.93 -2.12
C ILE A 106 -0.60 -5.33 -1.29
N SER A 107 -0.36 -5.64 -0.03
CA SER A 107 -1.37 -5.96 0.97
C SER A 107 -1.40 -4.92 2.10
N THR A 108 -2.01 -5.22 3.23
CA THR A 108 -2.36 -4.27 4.28
C THR A 108 -2.19 -4.85 5.68
N ASP A 109 -1.98 -3.96 6.64
CA ASP A 109 -2.06 -4.24 8.08
C ASP A 109 -3.46 -4.68 8.55
N TYR A 110 -4.53 -4.34 7.82
CA TYR A 110 -5.91 -4.75 8.12
C TYR A 110 -6.15 -6.26 8.02
N VAL A 111 -5.18 -7.05 7.59
CA VAL A 111 -5.25 -8.51 7.67
C VAL A 111 -5.15 -9.04 9.11
N PHE A 112 -4.73 -8.21 10.05
CA PHE A 112 -4.61 -8.56 11.48
C PHE A 112 -5.81 -8.09 12.30
N ALA A 113 -6.01 -8.72 13.48
CA ALA A 113 -7.10 -8.37 14.40
C ALA A 113 -7.00 -6.95 14.99
N GLY A 114 -5.81 -6.35 15.00
CA GLY A 114 -5.63 -4.97 15.47
C GLY A 114 -5.66 -4.80 16.98
N ASN A 115 -5.37 -5.85 17.75
CA ASN A 115 -5.42 -5.88 19.23
C ASN A 115 -4.11 -6.34 19.89
N ALA A 116 -3.02 -6.42 19.14
CA ALA A 116 -1.72 -6.84 19.68
C ALA A 116 -1.13 -5.81 20.64
N LYS A 117 -0.17 -6.27 21.46
CA LYS A 117 0.59 -5.43 22.41
C LYS A 117 2.05 -5.21 21.97
N LYS A 118 2.41 -5.75 20.83
CA LYS A 118 3.73 -5.63 20.18
C LYS A 118 3.52 -5.58 18.67
N PRO A 119 4.48 -5.07 17.89
CA PRO A 119 4.40 -5.08 16.44
C PRO A 119 4.14 -6.48 15.89
N TYR A 120 3.28 -6.57 14.86
CA TYR A 120 3.04 -7.82 14.15
C TYR A 120 4.22 -8.15 13.25
N VAL A 121 4.62 -9.41 13.26
CA VAL A 121 5.60 -9.97 12.31
C VAL A 121 4.90 -10.76 11.20
N GLU A 122 5.60 -11.06 10.11
CA GLU A 122 5.02 -11.76 8.95
C GLU A 122 4.49 -13.15 9.30
N PHE A 123 4.98 -13.77 10.38
CA PHE A 123 4.58 -15.09 10.87
C PHE A 123 3.38 -15.08 11.81
N ASP A 124 2.91 -13.91 12.23
CA ASP A 124 1.71 -13.80 13.06
C ASP A 124 0.47 -14.17 12.24
N ARG A 125 -0.47 -14.84 12.90
CA ARG A 125 -1.70 -15.31 12.25
C ARG A 125 -2.61 -14.14 11.87
N PRO A 126 -3.02 -14.02 10.59
CA PRO A 126 -4.02 -13.06 10.18
C PRO A 126 -5.39 -13.38 10.81
N ASP A 127 -6.13 -12.32 11.15
CA ASP A 127 -7.50 -12.37 11.66
C ASP A 127 -8.22 -11.04 11.34
N PRO A 128 -8.58 -10.80 10.06
CA PRO A 128 -9.17 -9.54 9.62
C PRO A 128 -10.55 -9.31 10.25
N GLN A 129 -10.81 -8.10 10.73
CA GLN A 129 -12.05 -7.73 11.42
C GLN A 129 -13.05 -6.99 10.52
N GLY A 130 -12.71 -6.73 9.26
CA GLY A 130 -13.55 -6.06 8.27
C GLY A 130 -13.30 -6.57 6.86
N MET A 131 -14.20 -6.20 5.95
CA MET A 131 -14.20 -6.70 4.57
C MET A 131 -12.98 -6.28 3.77
N TYR A 132 -12.45 -5.08 4.00
CA TYR A 132 -11.21 -4.66 3.35
C TYR A 132 -10.06 -5.63 3.67
N GLY A 133 -9.83 -5.89 4.96
CA GLY A 133 -8.80 -6.83 5.40
C GLY A 133 -9.05 -8.26 4.90
N ALA A 134 -10.29 -8.74 4.98
CA ALA A 134 -10.66 -10.09 4.53
C ALA A 134 -10.43 -10.28 3.03
N THR A 135 -10.81 -9.30 2.20
CA THR A 135 -10.62 -9.38 0.74
C THR A 135 -9.16 -9.26 0.33
N LYS A 136 -8.36 -8.44 1.04
CA LYS A 136 -6.91 -8.35 0.84
C LYS A 136 -6.21 -9.65 1.22
N LEU A 137 -6.59 -10.27 2.36
CA LEU A 137 -6.06 -11.57 2.78
C LEU A 137 -6.40 -12.68 1.77
N ALA A 138 -7.61 -12.70 1.25
CA ALA A 138 -7.98 -13.64 0.18
C ALA A 138 -7.10 -13.44 -1.07
N GLY A 139 -6.74 -12.19 -1.40
CA GLY A 139 -5.77 -11.87 -2.45
C GLY A 139 -4.39 -12.43 -2.18
N GLU A 140 -3.87 -12.29 -0.95
CA GLU A 140 -2.59 -12.90 -0.54
C GLU A 140 -2.60 -14.41 -0.75
N GLN A 141 -3.68 -15.09 -0.30
CA GLN A 141 -3.84 -16.54 -0.42
C GLN A 141 -3.84 -16.99 -1.89
N PHE A 142 -4.51 -16.24 -2.78
CA PHE A 142 -4.47 -16.53 -4.21
C PHE A 142 -3.09 -16.28 -4.83
N VAL A 143 -2.37 -15.22 -4.43
CA VAL A 143 -0.99 -15.01 -4.87
C VAL A 143 -0.11 -16.19 -4.47
N GLN A 144 -0.17 -16.63 -3.22
CA GLN A 144 0.58 -17.78 -2.71
C GLN A 144 0.21 -19.09 -3.43
N GLN A 145 -1.03 -19.24 -3.85
CA GLN A 145 -1.52 -20.45 -4.54
C GLN A 145 -1.15 -20.50 -6.03
N PHE A 146 -1.17 -19.36 -6.71
CA PHE A 146 -1.09 -19.31 -8.18
C PHE A 146 0.20 -18.68 -8.72
N ALA A 147 0.91 -17.84 -7.96
CA ALA A 147 2.20 -17.30 -8.39
C ALA A 147 3.34 -18.21 -7.95
N LYS A 148 4.25 -18.50 -8.91
CA LYS A 148 5.46 -19.29 -8.62
C LYS A 148 6.49 -18.45 -7.86
N ASP A 149 6.80 -17.27 -8.38
CA ASP A 149 7.81 -16.35 -7.88
C ASP A 149 7.11 -15.06 -7.46
N PHE A 150 6.99 -14.81 -6.13
CA PHE A 150 6.20 -13.70 -5.65
C PHE A 150 6.79 -12.97 -4.45
N PHE A 151 6.44 -11.70 -4.34
CA PHE A 151 6.59 -10.87 -3.16
C PHE A 151 5.22 -10.32 -2.78
N ILE A 152 4.73 -10.64 -1.59
CA ILE A 152 3.57 -9.99 -0.98
C ILE A 152 4.12 -9.00 0.03
N ILE A 153 3.72 -7.73 -0.03
CA ILE A 153 4.18 -6.70 0.88
C ILE A 153 2.97 -6.10 1.60
N ARG A 154 2.82 -6.38 2.89
CA ARG A 154 1.84 -5.72 3.75
C ARG A 154 2.37 -4.36 4.16
N THR A 155 1.60 -3.32 3.93
CA THR A 155 1.95 -1.94 4.33
C THR A 155 0.84 -1.32 5.16
N ALA A 156 1.10 -0.17 5.78
CA ALA A 156 0.15 0.54 6.63
C ALA A 156 0.19 2.04 6.34
N TRP A 157 -0.97 2.71 6.45
CA TRP A 157 -1.13 4.16 6.41
C TRP A 157 -0.39 4.84 5.26
N LEU A 158 -0.51 4.25 4.06
CA LEU A 158 0.24 4.66 2.88
C LEU A 158 -0.19 6.06 2.40
N TYR A 159 0.79 6.94 2.17
CA TYR A 159 0.59 8.28 1.62
C TYR A 159 1.61 8.59 0.52
N GLY A 160 1.16 9.37 -0.48
CA GLY A 160 1.96 9.77 -1.63
C GLY A 160 1.20 10.75 -2.52
N ASP A 161 1.48 10.76 -3.81
CA ASP A 161 0.78 11.63 -4.74
C ASP A 161 -0.66 11.14 -4.97
N GLY A 162 -1.64 11.95 -4.59
CA GLY A 162 -3.08 11.65 -4.63
C GLY A 162 -3.78 12.07 -3.34
N LYS A 163 -4.99 11.57 -3.11
CA LYS A 163 -5.76 11.83 -1.88
C LYS A 163 -5.19 10.96 -0.75
N ASN A 164 -4.81 11.59 0.37
CA ASN A 164 -4.31 10.90 1.55
C ASN A 164 -4.52 11.72 2.82
N PHE A 165 -4.15 11.15 3.96
CA PHE A 165 -4.32 11.79 5.27
C PHE A 165 -3.51 13.09 5.38
N VAL A 166 -2.26 13.14 4.91
CA VAL A 166 -1.41 14.34 4.98
C VAL A 166 -2.06 15.51 4.26
N LYS A 167 -2.46 15.31 2.99
CA LYS A 167 -3.14 16.34 2.20
C LYS A 167 -4.49 16.75 2.80
N THR A 168 -5.19 15.81 3.45
CA THR A 168 -6.44 16.10 4.16
C THR A 168 -6.21 17.00 5.36
N MET A 169 -5.19 16.72 6.18
CA MET A 169 -4.84 17.56 7.33
C MET A 169 -4.42 18.97 6.88
N LEU A 170 -3.55 19.06 5.88
CA LEU A 170 -3.12 20.35 5.33
C LEU A 170 -4.30 21.18 4.81
N ARG A 171 -5.22 20.58 4.07
CA ARG A 171 -6.43 21.26 3.60
C ARG A 171 -7.33 21.73 4.76
N LEU A 172 -7.49 20.91 5.81
CA LEU A 172 -8.28 21.29 6.98
C LEU A 172 -7.63 22.45 7.76
N SER A 173 -6.31 22.53 7.79
CA SER A 173 -5.60 23.64 8.45
C SER A 173 -5.76 25.00 7.75
N GLU A 174 -6.25 25.01 6.52
CA GLU A 174 -6.50 26.29 5.80
C GLU A 174 -7.74 27.03 6.34
N THR A 175 -8.68 26.31 6.97
CA THR A 175 -9.97 26.85 7.35
C THR A 175 -10.34 26.59 8.83
N ASN A 176 -9.51 25.86 9.57
CA ASN A 176 -9.80 25.49 10.97
C ASN A 176 -8.61 25.78 11.87
N ASP A 177 -8.87 26.44 13.01
CA ASP A 177 -7.87 26.64 14.05
C ASP A 177 -7.62 25.37 14.90
N GLU A 178 -8.57 24.44 14.88
CA GLU A 178 -8.50 23.15 15.57
C GLU A 178 -9.12 22.05 14.71
N VAL A 179 -8.48 20.86 14.70
CA VAL A 179 -9.02 19.62 14.10
C VAL A 179 -9.11 18.52 15.15
N ARG A 180 -10.14 17.68 15.03
CA ARG A 180 -10.34 16.51 15.90
C ARG A 180 -9.80 15.28 15.19
N VAL A 181 -8.86 14.58 15.83
CA VAL A 181 -8.22 13.39 15.24
C VAL A 181 -8.14 12.26 16.25
N VAL A 182 -8.39 11.04 15.82
CA VAL A 182 -8.36 9.84 16.66
C VAL A 182 -6.96 9.62 17.23
N GLY A 183 -6.85 9.47 18.56
CA GLY A 183 -5.60 9.29 19.29
C GLY A 183 -5.40 7.89 19.88
N ASP A 184 -6.36 6.97 19.73
CA ASP A 184 -6.34 5.60 20.29
C ASP A 184 -6.18 4.50 19.24
N GLN A 185 -5.77 4.86 18.02
CA GLN A 185 -5.40 3.92 16.96
C GLN A 185 -3.92 4.11 16.63
N PHE A 186 -3.12 3.05 16.77
CA PHE A 186 -1.68 3.05 16.57
C PHE A 186 -1.28 2.27 15.32
N GLY A 187 -0.40 2.86 14.52
CA GLY A 187 0.12 2.28 13.27
C GLY A 187 1.42 2.97 12.86
N THR A 188 1.82 2.76 11.62
CA THR A 188 3.03 3.38 11.05
C THR A 188 2.69 4.11 9.75
N PRO A 189 2.78 5.45 9.71
CA PRO A 189 2.69 6.19 8.45
C PRO A 189 3.81 5.75 7.50
N THR A 190 3.46 5.39 6.27
CA THR A 190 4.42 4.92 5.28
C THR A 190 4.30 5.73 4.00
N SER A 191 5.41 6.34 3.54
CA SER A 191 5.42 7.04 2.26
C SER A 191 5.50 6.04 1.09
N THR A 192 4.87 6.39 -0.03
CA THR A 192 5.02 5.61 -1.26
C THR A 192 6.46 5.56 -1.74
N ALA A 193 7.26 6.59 -1.43
CA ALA A 193 8.67 6.64 -1.77
C ALA A 193 9.47 5.53 -1.06
N GLU A 194 9.27 5.35 0.25
CA GLU A 194 9.92 4.27 1.00
C GLU A 194 9.46 2.88 0.54
N LEU A 195 8.16 2.70 0.31
CA LEU A 195 7.65 1.43 -0.19
C LEU A 195 8.16 1.10 -1.59
N ALA A 196 8.26 2.08 -2.48
CA ALA A 196 8.81 1.89 -3.82
C ALA A 196 10.31 1.55 -3.79
N LYS A 197 11.10 2.17 -2.90
CA LYS A 197 12.51 1.80 -2.66
C LYS A 197 12.62 0.33 -2.22
N ALA A 198 11.78 -0.11 -1.29
CA ALA A 198 11.74 -1.48 -0.81
C ALA A 198 11.40 -2.47 -1.95
N ILE A 199 10.40 -2.17 -2.77
CA ILE A 199 10.05 -2.98 -3.95
C ILE A 199 11.24 -3.06 -4.92
N ARG A 200 11.92 -1.93 -5.17
CA ARG A 200 13.09 -1.89 -6.06
C ARG A 200 14.25 -2.75 -5.55
N VAL A 201 14.42 -2.86 -4.24
CA VAL A 201 15.44 -3.72 -3.61
C VAL A 201 15.07 -5.19 -3.74
N LEU A 202 13.80 -5.57 -3.50
CA LEU A 202 13.35 -6.96 -3.58
C LEU A 202 13.29 -7.49 -5.01
N LEU A 203 12.85 -6.67 -5.96
CA LEU A 203 12.53 -7.11 -7.32
C LEU A 203 13.63 -7.90 -8.03
N PRO A 204 14.93 -7.54 -7.97
CA PRO A 204 16.01 -8.31 -8.60
C PRO A 204 16.38 -9.59 -7.85
N THR A 205 15.95 -9.77 -6.60
CA THR A 205 16.33 -10.91 -5.75
C THR A 205 15.46 -12.15 -5.99
N GLU A 206 15.82 -13.26 -5.38
CA GLU A 206 15.01 -14.48 -5.29
C GLU A 206 14.49 -14.71 -3.84
N ASN A 207 14.51 -13.67 -3.00
CA ASN A 207 13.98 -13.70 -1.64
C ASN A 207 12.44 -13.67 -1.66
N TYR A 208 11.83 -14.62 -2.37
CA TYR A 208 10.38 -14.70 -2.52
C TYR A 208 9.66 -14.89 -1.18
N GLY A 209 8.44 -14.41 -1.08
CA GLY A 209 7.58 -14.63 0.08
C GLY A 209 6.78 -13.42 0.53
N LEU A 210 6.40 -13.46 1.80
CA LEU A 210 5.62 -12.44 2.47
C LEU A 210 6.55 -11.51 3.28
N PHE A 211 6.33 -10.20 3.14
CA PHE A 211 7.06 -9.14 3.80
C PHE A 211 6.12 -8.14 4.44
N HIS A 212 6.54 -7.53 5.53
CA HIS A 212 6.01 -6.25 5.99
C HIS A 212 6.87 -5.12 5.43
N GLY A 213 6.26 -4.04 4.95
CA GLY A 213 6.96 -2.91 4.34
C GLY A 213 6.34 -1.59 4.81
N THR A 214 6.80 -1.10 5.98
CA THR A 214 6.41 0.18 6.57
C THR A 214 7.64 0.99 6.96
N CYS A 215 7.50 2.30 7.10
CA CYS A 215 8.53 3.08 7.77
C CYS A 215 8.80 2.54 9.18
N GLU A 216 9.91 2.91 9.79
CA GLU A 216 10.24 2.52 11.16
C GLU A 216 9.56 3.45 12.18
N GLY A 217 9.32 2.92 13.39
CA GLY A 217 8.62 3.60 14.44
C GLY A 217 7.10 3.48 14.34
N SER A 218 6.39 4.13 15.24
CA SER A 218 4.92 4.12 15.29
C SER A 218 4.37 5.39 15.92
N CYS A 219 3.12 5.73 15.61
CA CYS A 219 2.38 6.81 16.24
C CYS A 219 0.87 6.52 16.16
N ASN A 220 0.06 7.37 16.80
CA ASN A 220 -1.37 7.42 16.52
C ASN A 220 -1.70 8.49 15.47
N TRP A 221 -2.95 8.51 14.97
CA TRP A 221 -3.35 9.49 13.95
C TRP A 221 -3.25 10.95 14.41
N ALA A 222 -3.53 11.23 15.71
CA ALA A 222 -3.42 12.58 16.26
C ALA A 222 -1.96 13.04 16.30
N ASP A 223 -1.02 12.18 16.68
CA ASP A 223 0.41 12.50 16.68
C ASP A 223 0.93 12.68 15.24
N PHE A 224 0.46 11.88 14.30
CA PHE A 224 0.79 12.09 12.89
C PHE A 224 0.27 13.43 12.37
N ALA A 225 -0.96 13.84 12.74
CA ALA A 225 -1.50 15.14 12.37
C ALA A 225 -0.69 16.30 12.97
N LYS A 226 -0.30 16.21 14.27
CA LYS A 226 0.55 17.20 14.96
C LYS A 226 1.88 17.36 14.21
N GLU A 227 2.50 16.25 13.82
CA GLU A 227 3.77 16.29 13.08
C GLU A 227 3.62 16.90 11.68
N ILE A 228 2.55 16.58 10.95
CA ILE A 228 2.24 17.21 9.66
C ILE A 228 2.14 18.72 9.79
N PHE A 229 1.42 19.23 10.81
CA PHE A 229 1.28 20.66 11.02
C PHE A 229 2.60 21.32 11.42
N ARG A 230 3.37 20.68 12.29
CA ARG A 230 4.71 21.15 12.66
C ARG A 230 5.63 21.29 11.42
N LEU A 231 5.65 20.26 10.56
CA LEU A 231 6.46 20.24 9.33
C LEU A 231 6.02 21.29 8.31
N ALA A 232 4.73 21.57 8.24
CA ALA A 232 4.15 22.56 7.33
C ALA A 232 4.09 23.99 7.91
N GLY A 233 4.60 24.21 9.14
CA GLY A 233 4.56 25.51 9.79
C GLY A 233 3.12 26.03 10.07
N LYS A 234 2.19 25.13 10.40
CA LYS A 234 0.79 25.43 10.69
C LYS A 234 0.54 25.48 12.21
N ASP A 235 -0.18 26.50 12.68
CA ASP A 235 -0.55 26.68 14.11
C ASP A 235 -1.85 25.95 14.49
N THR A 236 -2.45 25.21 13.54
CA THR A 236 -3.70 24.44 13.77
C THR A 236 -3.51 23.43 14.90
N LYS A 237 -4.38 23.49 15.89
CA LYS A 237 -4.36 22.58 17.04
C LYS A 237 -4.97 21.24 16.68
N VAL A 238 -4.42 20.18 17.26
CA VAL A 238 -5.01 18.83 17.16
C VAL A 238 -5.63 18.49 18.52
N LYS A 239 -6.94 18.24 18.50
CA LYS A 239 -7.67 17.70 19.65
C LYS A 239 -7.77 16.19 19.49
N ASP A 240 -7.12 15.47 20.40
CA ASP A 240 -7.20 14.02 20.45
C ASP A 240 -8.63 13.60 20.85
N ILE A 241 -9.21 12.68 20.08
CA ILE A 241 -10.50 12.05 20.35
C ILE A 241 -10.34 10.53 20.34
N THR A 242 -11.31 9.81 20.88
CA THR A 242 -11.35 8.35 20.84
C THR A 242 -12.02 7.83 19.56
N THR A 243 -11.77 6.56 19.23
CA THR A 243 -12.49 5.85 18.15
C THR A 243 -14.00 5.89 18.34
N ALA A 244 -14.49 5.81 19.59
CA ALA A 244 -15.91 5.89 19.91
C ALA A 244 -16.54 7.26 19.57
N GLU A 245 -15.76 8.34 19.58
CA GLU A 245 -16.22 9.69 19.20
C GLU A 245 -16.19 9.91 17.68
N TYR A 246 -15.62 8.97 16.90
CA TYR A 246 -15.57 9.04 15.44
C TYR A 246 -15.98 7.69 14.83
N PRO A 247 -17.26 7.31 14.95
CA PRO A 247 -17.74 6.02 14.44
C PRO A 247 -17.62 5.94 12.91
N THR A 248 -17.13 4.80 12.43
CA THR A 248 -17.00 4.48 11.00
C THR A 248 -17.67 3.14 10.70
N PRO A 249 -18.15 2.90 9.44
CA PRO A 249 -18.75 1.63 9.05
C PRO A 249 -17.81 0.44 9.27
N ALA A 250 -16.53 0.58 8.89
CA ALA A 250 -15.54 -0.46 9.08
C ALA A 250 -14.88 -0.35 10.47
N VAL A 251 -14.60 -1.50 11.07
CA VAL A 251 -13.80 -1.58 12.29
C VAL A 251 -12.36 -1.16 12.00
N ARG A 252 -11.87 -0.16 12.74
CA ARG A 252 -10.48 0.29 12.64
C ARG A 252 -9.62 -0.43 13.69
N PRO A 253 -8.43 -0.94 13.33
CA PRO A 253 -7.56 -1.59 14.30
C PRO A 253 -7.06 -0.59 15.34
N ALA A 254 -7.14 -0.94 16.63
CA ALA A 254 -6.56 -0.13 17.70
C ALA A 254 -5.02 -0.16 17.68
N TYR A 255 -4.44 -1.26 17.19
CA TYR A 255 -2.99 -1.42 17.07
C TYR A 255 -2.65 -2.23 15.81
N SER A 256 -2.08 -1.61 14.80
CA SER A 256 -1.69 -2.26 13.53
C SER A 256 -0.23 -2.05 13.14
N VAL A 257 0.63 -1.75 14.10
CA VAL A 257 2.07 -1.58 13.85
C VAL A 257 2.66 -2.87 13.32
N LEU A 258 3.39 -2.77 12.21
CA LEU A 258 4.08 -3.89 11.57
C LEU A 258 5.59 -3.80 11.83
N GLU A 259 6.21 -4.94 12.10
CA GLU A 259 7.67 -5.11 12.14
C GLU A 259 8.15 -5.60 10.78
N ASN A 260 9.13 -4.94 10.17
CA ASN A 260 9.74 -5.32 8.89
C ASN A 260 10.72 -6.49 9.07
N TYR A 261 10.26 -7.60 9.69
CA TYR A 261 11.14 -8.65 10.18
C TYR A 261 11.83 -9.40 9.05
N MET A 262 11.09 -9.75 7.98
CA MET A 262 11.67 -10.42 6.81
C MET A 262 12.65 -9.53 6.05
N PHE A 263 12.41 -8.22 5.92
CA PHE A 263 13.38 -7.30 5.33
C PHE A 263 14.70 -7.30 6.12
N LYS A 264 14.63 -7.23 7.45
CA LYS A 264 15.79 -7.26 8.34
C LYS A 264 16.60 -8.55 8.27
N LEU A 265 15.93 -9.68 7.98
CA LEU A 265 16.59 -10.99 7.88
C LEU A 265 17.19 -11.27 6.51
N THR A 266 16.66 -10.69 5.45
CA THR A 266 16.96 -11.13 4.07
C THR A 266 17.56 -10.05 3.18
N THR A 267 17.63 -8.81 3.65
CA THR A 267 18.17 -7.67 2.89
C THR A 267 18.96 -6.74 3.82
N ASP A 268 19.79 -5.87 3.21
CA ASP A 268 20.44 -4.75 3.92
C ASP A 268 19.57 -3.47 3.91
N PHE A 269 18.37 -3.54 3.37
CA PHE A 269 17.47 -2.38 3.26
C PHE A 269 16.87 -2.04 4.62
N GLN A 270 16.96 -0.76 4.99
CA GLN A 270 16.33 -0.19 6.17
C GLN A 270 15.38 0.92 5.75
N PHE A 271 14.14 0.81 6.20
CA PHE A 271 13.15 1.87 6.02
C PHE A 271 13.54 3.11 6.85
N ALA A 272 13.23 4.30 6.33
CA ALA A 272 13.37 5.54 7.08
C ALA A 272 12.42 5.55 8.30
N GLN A 273 12.74 6.37 9.31
CA GLN A 273 11.80 6.70 10.37
C GLN A 273 10.58 7.42 9.75
N TRP A 274 9.37 7.17 10.28
CA TRP A 274 8.17 7.76 9.70
C TRP A 274 8.19 9.30 9.70
N GLN A 275 8.85 9.91 10.72
CA GLN A 275 9.00 11.36 10.79
C GLN A 275 9.85 11.91 9.65
N ASP A 276 10.96 11.22 9.31
CA ASP A 276 11.87 11.62 8.25
C ASP A 276 11.18 11.48 6.88
N ALA A 277 10.47 10.37 6.67
CA ALA A 277 9.69 10.16 5.46
C ALA A 277 8.56 11.19 5.30
N ALA A 278 7.91 11.58 6.41
CA ALA A 278 6.90 12.63 6.41
C ALA A 278 7.50 14.01 6.11
N ALA A 279 8.67 14.31 6.66
CA ALA A 279 9.39 15.56 6.40
C ALA A 279 9.81 15.68 4.91
N GLU A 280 10.35 14.59 4.33
CA GLU A 280 10.67 14.55 2.90
C GLU A 280 9.44 14.80 2.02
N TYR A 281 8.32 14.15 2.36
CA TYR A 281 7.07 14.28 1.63
C TYR A 281 6.49 15.70 1.71
N VAL A 282 6.38 16.29 2.91
CA VAL A 282 5.84 17.65 3.12
C VAL A 282 6.70 18.68 2.41
N LYS A 283 8.04 18.57 2.51
CA LYS A 283 8.98 19.41 1.76
C LYS A 283 8.75 19.31 0.24
N GLY A 284 8.49 18.11 -0.26
CA GLY A 284 8.20 17.86 -1.69
C GLY A 284 6.89 18.48 -2.18
N LEU A 285 5.98 18.88 -1.27
CA LEU A 285 4.76 19.63 -1.61
C LEU A 285 5.00 21.11 -1.87
N GLY A 286 6.21 21.61 -1.60
CA GLY A 286 6.56 23.02 -1.78
C GLY A 286 6.03 23.96 -0.69
N LEU A 287 5.82 23.41 0.51
CA LEU A 287 5.31 24.10 1.70
C LEU A 287 6.46 24.49 2.62
#